data_5fd0d4c9eff54d498e4803042e5b9d27
#
_entry.id   5fd0d4c9eff54d498e4803042e5b9d27
#
_cell.length_a   1.000
_cell.length_b   1.000
_cell.length_c   1.000
_cell.angle_alpha   90.00
_cell.angle_beta   90.00
_cell.angle_gamma   90.00
#
_symmetry.space_group_name_H-M   'P 1'
#
loop_
_entity.id
_entity.type
_entity.pdbx_description
1 polymer ?
#
loop_
_entity_poly.entity_id
_entity_poly.type
_entity_poly.pdbx_seq_one_letter_code
_entity_poly.pdbx_strand_id
1 'polypeptide(L)'
;SSLPSDIYERIMARLCDRGIRFVVDATKELLLNVLKYKPFLIKPNNFELGEMFGVELKTNEDIIKYAGKLREKGAVNVLISMAGDGAILLDEHGKTHICGVCKGKVRNSVGAGDSMVAGFIAGCENGDYEYALKLGTASGGATAFSDGLAEKKTIDELMEQLA
;
A
#
# COMPACT_ATOMS: atom_id res chain seq x y z
N SER A 1 14.85 -5.69 18.16
CA SER A 1 14.30 -6.95 17.64
C SER A 1 15.34 -8.04 17.82
N SER A 2 14.93 -9.22 18.28
CA SER A 2 15.80 -10.40 18.47
C SER A 2 16.07 -11.17 17.16
N LEU A 3 15.47 -10.73 16.06
CA LEU A 3 15.63 -11.37 14.74
C LEU A 3 16.84 -10.77 14.00
N PRO A 4 17.54 -11.59 13.18
CA PRO A 4 18.60 -11.10 12.31
C PRO A 4 18.13 -9.98 11.40
N SER A 5 19.01 -9.01 11.10
CA SER A 5 18.68 -7.85 10.22
C SER A 5 18.34 -8.27 8.78
N ASP A 6 18.81 -9.46 8.35
CA ASP A 6 18.59 -10.03 7.02
C ASP A 6 17.38 -10.96 6.93
N ILE A 7 16.55 -11.07 8.00
CA ILE A 7 15.45 -12.04 8.03
C ILE A 7 14.46 -11.84 6.88
N TYR A 8 14.12 -10.58 6.57
CA TYR A 8 13.23 -10.28 5.45
C TYR A 8 13.80 -10.74 4.11
N GLU A 9 15.09 -10.48 3.87
CA GLU A 9 15.76 -10.91 2.65
C GLU A 9 15.78 -12.43 2.49
N ARG A 10 16.05 -13.15 3.58
CA ARG A 10 16.04 -14.63 3.59
C ARG A 10 14.66 -15.22 3.32
N ILE A 11 13.59 -14.58 3.84
CA ILE A 11 12.22 -14.99 3.57
C ILE A 11 11.89 -14.73 2.10
N MET A 12 12.18 -13.52 1.61
CA MET A 12 11.86 -13.12 0.23
C MET A 12 12.59 -13.98 -0.80
N ALA A 13 13.86 -14.31 -0.58
CA ALA A 13 14.62 -15.21 -1.45
C ALA A 13 13.92 -16.57 -1.59
N ARG A 14 13.49 -17.17 -0.48
CA ARG A 14 12.78 -18.47 -0.50
C ARG A 14 11.41 -18.41 -1.17
N LEU A 15 10.70 -17.27 -1.07
CA LEU A 15 9.40 -17.07 -1.74
C LEU A 15 9.58 -16.92 -3.25
N CYS A 16 10.59 -16.14 -3.69
CA CYS A 16 10.94 -15.99 -5.09
C CYS A 16 11.28 -17.33 -5.75
N ASP A 17 12.10 -18.16 -5.10
CA ASP A 17 12.49 -19.49 -5.62
C ASP A 17 11.29 -20.41 -5.85
N ARG A 18 10.17 -20.15 -5.18
CA ARG A 18 8.91 -20.91 -5.31
C ARG A 18 7.87 -20.25 -6.20
N GLY A 19 8.18 -19.10 -6.80
CA GLY A 19 7.24 -18.34 -7.63
C GLY A 19 6.05 -17.77 -6.85
N ILE A 20 6.18 -17.59 -5.52
CA ILE A 20 5.11 -17.06 -4.66
C ILE A 20 5.15 -15.54 -4.73
N ARG A 21 4.01 -14.92 -5.06
CA ARG A 21 3.84 -13.47 -4.95
C ARG A 21 3.76 -13.07 -3.47
N PHE A 22 4.42 -12.00 -3.10
CA PHE A 22 4.42 -11.52 -1.73
C PHE A 22 4.25 -10.00 -1.67
N VAL A 23 3.68 -9.56 -0.59
CA VAL A 23 3.47 -8.16 -0.25
C VAL A 23 4.41 -7.78 0.88
N VAL A 24 5.00 -6.60 0.81
CA VAL A 24 5.88 -6.10 1.86
C VAL A 24 5.35 -4.76 2.37
N ASP A 25 4.92 -4.76 3.64
CA ASP A 25 4.62 -3.57 4.41
C ASP A 25 5.70 -3.42 5.48
N ALA A 26 6.76 -2.73 5.15
CA ALA A 26 7.93 -2.52 6.00
C ALA A 26 8.46 -1.10 5.81
N THR A 27 9.21 -0.62 6.79
CA THR A 27 9.70 0.76 6.78
C THR A 27 11.10 0.88 6.18
N LYS A 28 11.33 1.99 5.45
CA LYS A 28 12.66 2.53 5.05
C LYS A 28 13.63 1.49 4.49
N GLU A 29 14.75 1.25 5.20
CA GLU A 29 15.84 0.39 4.75
C GLU A 29 15.40 -1.06 4.52
N LEU A 30 14.52 -1.59 5.37
CA LEU A 30 14.01 -2.96 5.21
C LEU A 30 13.24 -3.11 3.91
N LEU A 31 12.44 -2.10 3.54
CA LEU A 31 11.71 -2.09 2.28
C LEU A 31 12.67 -2.02 1.09
N LEU A 32 13.66 -1.09 1.12
CA LEU A 32 14.61 -0.93 0.04
C LEU A 32 15.44 -2.20 -0.23
N ASN A 33 15.82 -2.91 0.83
CA ASN A 33 16.63 -4.14 0.73
C ASN A 33 15.88 -5.31 0.05
N VAL A 34 14.55 -5.32 0.11
CA VAL A 34 13.74 -6.40 -0.48
C VAL A 34 13.24 -6.12 -1.88
N LEU A 35 13.41 -4.90 -2.43
CA LEU A 35 12.96 -4.54 -3.78
C LEU A 35 13.60 -5.41 -4.88
N LYS A 36 14.85 -5.84 -4.69
CA LYS A 36 15.55 -6.76 -5.61
C LYS A 36 14.83 -8.10 -5.81
N TYR A 37 13.94 -8.49 -4.87
CA TYR A 37 13.12 -9.71 -4.95
C TYR A 37 11.76 -9.48 -5.62
N LYS A 38 11.52 -8.28 -6.16
CA LYS A 38 10.32 -7.90 -6.91
C LYS A 38 9.01 -8.18 -6.17
N PRO A 39 8.79 -7.56 -4.98
CA PRO A 39 7.53 -7.69 -4.27
C PRO A 39 6.36 -7.28 -5.16
N PHE A 40 5.28 -8.08 -5.12
CA PHE A 40 4.06 -7.80 -5.89
C PHE A 40 3.43 -6.47 -5.49
N LEU A 41 3.45 -6.15 -4.20
CA LEU A 41 2.97 -4.89 -3.66
C LEU A 41 3.89 -4.42 -2.54
N ILE A 42 4.15 -3.13 -2.53
CA ILE A 42 4.66 -2.38 -1.38
C ILE A 42 3.71 -1.24 -1.05
N LYS A 43 3.60 -0.88 0.24
CA LYS A 43 2.69 0.18 0.70
C LYS A 43 3.37 1.15 1.68
N PRO A 44 4.31 1.99 1.27
CA PRO A 44 4.75 3.10 2.10
C PRO A 44 3.67 4.21 2.17
N ASN A 45 3.68 5.01 3.22
CA ASN A 45 2.95 6.27 3.20
C ASN A 45 3.78 7.38 2.51
N ASN A 46 3.17 8.54 2.23
CA ASN A 46 3.84 9.66 1.57
C ASN A 46 5.05 10.20 2.35
N PHE A 47 5.02 10.18 3.69
CA PHE A 47 6.15 10.61 4.52
C PHE A 47 7.31 9.63 4.45
N GLU A 48 7.03 8.32 4.57
CA GLU A 48 8.01 7.25 4.42
C GLU A 48 8.66 7.29 3.04
N LEU A 49 7.87 7.52 1.98
CA LEU A 49 8.38 7.68 0.62
C LEU A 49 9.35 8.87 0.54
N GLY A 50 8.99 10.02 1.10
CA GLY A 50 9.86 11.20 1.15
C GLY A 50 11.17 10.92 1.91
N GLU A 51 11.06 10.28 3.08
CA GLU A 51 12.23 9.91 3.89
C GLU A 51 13.19 8.94 3.17
N MET A 52 12.67 7.94 2.42
CA MET A 52 13.49 7.00 1.65
C MET A 52 14.38 7.69 0.61
N PHE A 53 13.95 8.83 0.10
CA PHE A 53 14.69 9.58 -0.91
C PHE A 53 15.30 10.90 -0.40
N GLY A 54 15.11 11.23 0.89
CA GLY A 54 15.62 12.47 1.50
C GLY A 54 14.99 13.72 0.92
N VAL A 55 13.69 13.67 0.56
CA VAL A 55 12.94 14.78 -0.07
C VAL A 55 11.61 15.03 0.61
N GLU A 56 11.13 16.26 0.51
CA GLU A 56 9.76 16.61 0.86
C GLU A 56 8.86 16.48 -0.38
N LEU A 57 7.81 15.67 -0.29
CA LEU A 57 6.83 15.47 -1.36
C LEU A 57 5.65 16.42 -1.12
N LYS A 58 5.37 17.30 -2.09
CA LYS A 58 4.36 18.36 -1.94
C LYS A 58 3.14 18.16 -2.83
N THR A 59 3.32 17.44 -3.92
CA THR A 59 2.28 17.24 -4.93
C THR A 59 2.10 15.75 -5.29
N ASN A 60 0.98 15.43 -5.89
CA ASN A 60 0.74 14.07 -6.41
C ASN A 60 1.78 13.70 -7.48
N GLU A 61 2.24 14.66 -8.27
CA GLU A 61 3.28 14.46 -9.28
C GLU A 61 4.62 14.06 -8.64
N ASP A 62 4.98 14.69 -7.50
CA ASP A 62 6.15 14.29 -6.73
C ASP A 62 6.00 12.84 -6.23
N ILE A 63 4.85 12.51 -5.65
CA ILE A 63 4.54 11.15 -5.15
C ILE A 63 4.65 10.12 -6.26
N ILE A 64 4.01 10.35 -7.40
CA ILE A 64 4.03 9.47 -8.57
C ILE A 64 5.47 9.28 -9.09
N LYS A 65 6.24 10.38 -9.19
CA LYS A 65 7.64 10.36 -9.61
C LYS A 65 8.50 9.46 -8.71
N TYR A 66 8.36 9.59 -7.39
CA TYR A 66 9.15 8.80 -6.46
C TYR A 66 8.63 7.37 -6.29
N ALA A 67 7.32 7.13 -6.43
CA ALA A 67 6.77 5.79 -6.57
C ALA A 67 7.35 5.06 -7.81
N GLY A 68 7.51 5.78 -8.93
CA GLY A 68 8.19 5.28 -10.13
C GLY A 68 9.61 4.79 -9.85
N LYS A 69 10.37 5.51 -9.04
CA LYS A 69 11.73 5.09 -8.63
C LYS A 69 11.73 3.80 -7.80
N LEU A 70 10.70 3.54 -7.00
CA LEU A 70 10.56 2.26 -6.27
C LEU A 70 10.24 1.12 -7.24
N ARG A 71 9.44 1.37 -8.29
CA ARG A 71 9.21 0.39 -9.36
C ARG A 71 10.51 0.08 -10.14
N GLU A 72 11.27 1.10 -10.51
CA GLU A 72 12.58 0.93 -11.18
C GLU A 72 13.55 0.08 -10.34
N LYS A 73 13.43 0.15 -9.01
CA LYS A 73 14.20 -0.66 -8.06
C LYS A 73 13.67 -2.09 -7.89
N GLY A 74 12.48 -2.40 -8.43
CA GLY A 74 11.95 -3.76 -8.50
C GLY A 74 10.54 -3.98 -7.98
N ALA A 75 9.90 -3.04 -7.29
CA ALA A 75 8.50 -3.20 -6.88
C ALA A 75 7.60 -3.37 -8.11
N VAL A 76 6.67 -4.32 -8.07
CA VAL A 76 5.71 -4.57 -9.16
C VAL A 76 4.59 -3.52 -9.10
N ASN A 77 3.95 -3.39 -7.95
CA ASN A 77 2.94 -2.36 -7.67
C ASN A 77 3.37 -1.52 -6.47
N VAL A 78 3.14 -0.21 -6.52
CA VAL A 78 3.45 0.73 -5.43
C VAL A 78 2.18 1.46 -5.03
N LEU A 79 1.68 1.18 -3.84
CA LEU A 79 0.53 1.83 -3.22
C LEU A 79 1.02 2.85 -2.19
N ILE A 80 0.72 4.12 -2.40
CA ILE A 80 1.07 5.20 -1.47
C ILE A 80 -0.17 5.62 -0.71
N SER A 81 -0.18 5.43 0.60
CA SER A 81 -1.24 5.93 1.47
C SER A 81 -0.94 7.37 1.90
N MET A 82 -1.95 8.24 1.88
CA MET A 82 -1.81 9.67 2.18
C MET A 82 -2.79 10.12 3.28
N ALA A 83 -3.20 9.20 4.13
CA ALA A 83 -4.15 9.46 5.22
C ALA A 83 -5.41 10.22 4.73
N GLY A 84 -5.60 11.47 5.18
CA GLY A 84 -6.74 12.32 4.81
C GLY A 84 -6.76 12.76 3.34
N ASP A 85 -5.72 12.52 2.56
CA ASP A 85 -5.62 12.88 1.15
C ASP A 85 -5.86 11.69 0.20
N GLY A 86 -6.23 10.53 0.74
CA GLY A 86 -6.55 9.33 -0.03
C GLY A 86 -5.35 8.45 -0.33
N ALA A 87 -5.24 7.93 -1.55
CA ALA A 87 -4.18 7.02 -1.95
C ALA A 87 -3.85 7.09 -3.44
N ILE A 88 -2.61 6.76 -3.78
CA ILE A 88 -2.10 6.67 -5.15
C ILE A 88 -1.53 5.28 -5.37
N LEU A 89 -1.91 4.62 -6.45
CA LEU A 89 -1.33 3.37 -6.92
C LEU A 89 -0.60 3.60 -8.24
N LEU A 90 0.63 3.15 -8.31
CA LEU A 90 1.35 2.94 -9.57
C LEU A 90 1.41 1.43 -9.83
N ASP A 91 0.67 0.96 -10.83
CA ASP A 91 0.49 -0.47 -11.10
C ASP A 91 1.64 -1.08 -11.93
N GLU A 92 1.60 -2.41 -12.11
CA GLU A 92 2.62 -3.16 -12.85
C GLU A 92 2.73 -2.76 -14.33
N HIS A 93 1.69 -2.13 -14.90
CA HIS A 93 1.68 -1.64 -16.28
C HIS A 93 2.21 -0.19 -16.40
N GLY A 94 2.52 0.46 -15.28
CA GLY A 94 2.94 1.86 -15.22
C GLY A 94 1.79 2.85 -15.25
N LYS A 95 0.53 2.38 -15.14
CA LYS A 95 -0.62 3.26 -15.02
C LYS A 95 -0.75 3.77 -13.58
N THR A 96 -1.09 5.03 -13.44
CA THR A 96 -1.37 5.66 -12.15
C THR A 96 -2.87 5.67 -11.91
N HIS A 97 -3.27 5.27 -10.71
CA HIS A 97 -4.64 5.36 -10.22
C HIS A 97 -4.64 6.23 -8.97
N ILE A 98 -5.61 7.12 -8.84
CA ILE A 98 -5.76 8.02 -7.69
C ILE A 98 -7.14 7.79 -7.09
N CYS A 99 -7.19 7.58 -5.79
CA CYS A 99 -8.41 7.40 -5.04
C CYS A 99 -8.49 8.47 -3.94
N GLY A 100 -9.63 9.14 -3.85
CA GLY A 100 -9.90 10.08 -2.77
C GLY A 100 -10.06 9.40 -1.42
N VAL A 101 -10.33 10.20 -0.39
CA VAL A 101 -10.52 9.74 0.99
C VAL A 101 -11.99 9.42 1.26
N CYS A 102 -12.25 8.35 2.02
CA CYS A 102 -13.56 8.10 2.60
C CYS A 102 -13.88 9.10 3.72
N LYS A 103 -15.12 9.56 3.78
CA LYS A 103 -15.57 10.49 4.83
C LYS A 103 -16.09 9.70 6.04
N GLY A 104 -15.56 10.01 7.21
CA GLY A 104 -15.96 9.39 8.46
C GLY A 104 -15.21 10.00 9.65
N LYS A 105 -15.61 9.64 10.86
CA LYS A 105 -14.94 10.07 12.08
C LYS A 105 -13.89 9.05 12.47
N VAL A 106 -12.62 9.44 12.39
CA VAL A 106 -11.51 8.59 12.84
C VAL A 106 -11.64 8.31 14.33
N ARG A 107 -11.66 7.03 14.70
CA ARG A 107 -11.65 6.52 16.08
C ARG A 107 -10.29 5.95 16.45
N ASN A 108 -9.74 5.10 15.57
CA ASN A 108 -8.45 4.47 15.79
C ASN A 108 -7.82 4.11 14.45
N SER A 109 -6.65 4.66 14.14
CA SER A 109 -5.94 4.38 12.88
C SER A 109 -5.06 3.12 12.91
N VAL A 110 -4.95 2.45 14.07
CA VAL A 110 -4.16 1.20 14.18
C VAL A 110 -4.81 0.11 13.33
N GLY A 111 -4.02 -0.54 12.48
CA GLY A 111 -4.48 -1.58 11.57
C GLY A 111 -5.14 -1.08 10.28
N ALA A 112 -5.34 0.25 10.12
CA ALA A 112 -5.90 0.80 8.87
C ALA A 112 -5.02 0.50 7.66
N GLY A 113 -3.69 0.57 7.82
CA GLY A 113 -2.73 0.21 6.78
C GLY A 113 -2.81 -1.26 6.38
N ASP A 114 -2.89 -2.16 7.35
CA ASP A 114 -3.02 -3.61 7.13
C ASP A 114 -4.34 -3.93 6.42
N SER A 115 -5.44 -3.29 6.85
CA SER A 115 -6.75 -3.43 6.20
C SER A 115 -6.75 -2.91 4.77
N MET A 116 -6.01 -1.82 4.49
CA MET A 116 -5.84 -1.30 3.14
C MET A 116 -5.11 -2.32 2.25
N VAL A 117 -4.05 -2.95 2.75
CA VAL A 117 -3.33 -4.01 2.02
C VAL A 117 -4.26 -5.19 1.77
N ALA A 118 -5.00 -5.65 2.77
CA ALA A 118 -5.92 -6.77 2.64
C ALA A 118 -7.02 -6.51 1.59
N GLY A 119 -7.65 -5.32 1.65
CA GLY A 119 -8.65 -4.91 0.66
C GLY A 119 -8.08 -4.80 -0.75
N PHE A 120 -6.88 -4.24 -0.90
CA PHE A 120 -6.21 -4.17 -2.19
C PHE A 120 -5.94 -5.56 -2.78
N ILE A 121 -5.42 -6.50 -1.98
CA ILE A 121 -5.14 -7.87 -2.43
C ILE A 121 -6.45 -8.55 -2.89
N ALA A 122 -7.53 -8.44 -2.10
CA ALA A 122 -8.82 -8.99 -2.46
C ALA A 122 -9.38 -8.38 -3.76
N GLY A 123 -9.18 -7.07 -3.96
CA GLY A 123 -9.62 -6.37 -5.18
C GLY A 123 -8.82 -6.73 -6.43
N CYS A 124 -7.57 -7.18 -6.28
CA CYS A 124 -6.70 -7.53 -7.41
C CYS A 124 -7.04 -8.85 -8.10
N GLU A 125 -7.92 -9.69 -7.57
CA GLU A 125 -8.20 -11.02 -8.11
C GLU A 125 -8.64 -11.00 -9.58
N ASN A 126 -9.33 -9.95 -10.00
CA ASN A 126 -9.82 -9.78 -11.37
C ASN A 126 -8.93 -8.88 -12.26
N GLY A 127 -7.77 -8.44 -11.76
CA GLY A 127 -6.85 -7.55 -12.49
C GLY A 127 -7.33 -6.10 -12.62
N ASP A 128 -8.40 -5.71 -11.92
CA ASP A 128 -8.89 -4.33 -11.88
C ASP A 128 -8.20 -3.55 -10.76
N TYR A 129 -7.14 -2.85 -11.11
CA TYR A 129 -6.34 -2.08 -10.16
C TYR A 129 -7.05 -0.83 -9.63
N GLU A 130 -7.99 -0.27 -10.38
CA GLU A 130 -8.81 0.85 -9.90
C GLU A 130 -9.76 0.38 -8.80
N TYR A 131 -10.45 -0.72 -9.04
CA TYR A 131 -11.30 -1.35 -8.03
C TYR A 131 -10.49 -1.79 -6.80
N ALA A 132 -9.33 -2.40 -7.01
CA ALA A 132 -8.44 -2.82 -5.93
C ALA A 132 -8.00 -1.64 -5.04
N LEU A 133 -7.65 -0.49 -5.65
CA LEU A 133 -7.30 0.72 -4.91
C LEU A 133 -8.48 1.25 -4.10
N LYS A 134 -9.68 1.31 -4.69
CA LYS A 134 -10.91 1.74 -4.00
C LYS A 134 -11.23 0.82 -2.83
N LEU A 135 -11.19 -0.51 -3.04
CA LEU A 135 -11.47 -1.49 -1.98
C LEU A 135 -10.45 -1.42 -0.85
N GLY A 136 -9.17 -1.25 -1.17
CA GLY A 136 -8.11 -1.01 -0.19
C GLY A 136 -8.37 0.26 0.62
N THR A 137 -8.67 1.38 -0.04
CA THR A 137 -8.96 2.66 0.60
C THR A 137 -10.19 2.59 1.49
N ALA A 138 -11.27 1.95 1.03
CA ALA A 138 -12.49 1.73 1.82
C ALA A 138 -12.22 0.84 3.05
N SER A 139 -11.44 -0.24 2.89
CA SER A 139 -11.09 -1.15 3.99
C SER A 139 -10.26 -0.46 5.07
N GLY A 140 -9.26 0.33 4.66
CA GLY A 140 -8.45 1.14 5.57
C GLY A 140 -9.27 2.20 6.29
N GLY A 141 -10.13 2.92 5.57
CA GLY A 141 -11.06 3.91 6.11
C GLY A 141 -12.05 3.29 7.11
N ALA A 142 -12.66 2.15 6.76
CA ALA A 142 -13.60 1.45 7.62
C ALA A 142 -12.95 1.02 8.95
N THR A 143 -11.71 0.53 8.92
CA THR A 143 -10.94 0.22 10.13
C THR A 143 -10.67 1.49 10.95
N ALA A 144 -10.23 2.58 10.29
CA ALA A 144 -9.94 3.84 10.99
C ALA A 144 -11.20 4.45 11.67
N PHE A 145 -12.40 4.18 11.15
CA PHE A 145 -13.67 4.69 11.70
C PHE A 145 -14.33 3.73 12.71
N SER A 146 -13.76 2.55 12.92
CA SER A 146 -14.24 1.53 13.85
C SER A 146 -13.41 1.52 15.14
N ASP A 147 -13.96 0.93 16.20
CA ASP A 147 -13.23 0.70 17.46
C ASP A 147 -12.30 -0.53 17.37
N GLY A 148 -12.48 -1.36 16.33
CA GLY A 148 -11.70 -2.56 16.00
C GLY A 148 -11.52 -2.70 14.50
N LEU A 149 -11.36 -3.93 14.01
CA LEU A 149 -11.29 -4.20 12.57
C LEU A 149 -12.64 -3.89 11.91
N ALA A 150 -12.57 -3.46 10.64
CA ALA A 150 -13.74 -3.11 9.85
C ALA A 150 -14.66 -4.31 9.60
N GLU A 151 -15.95 -4.06 9.64
CA GLU A 151 -16.98 -4.99 9.17
C GLU A 151 -17.23 -4.78 7.67
N LYS A 152 -17.61 -5.87 6.98
CA LYS A 152 -17.90 -5.84 5.54
C LYS A 152 -18.93 -4.76 5.19
N LYS A 153 -19.98 -4.62 5.97
CA LYS A 153 -21.02 -3.60 5.75
C LYS A 153 -20.45 -2.18 5.68
N THR A 154 -19.56 -1.83 6.61
CA THR A 154 -18.90 -0.52 6.62
C THR A 154 -18.00 -0.33 5.39
N ILE A 155 -17.30 -1.38 4.98
CA ILE A 155 -16.48 -1.33 3.75
C ILE A 155 -17.38 -1.08 2.52
N ASP A 156 -18.49 -1.80 2.40
CA ASP A 156 -19.43 -1.64 1.27
C ASP A 156 -20.02 -0.21 1.23
N GLU A 157 -20.40 0.36 2.38
CA GLU A 157 -20.87 1.77 2.48
C GLU A 157 -19.80 2.79 2.07
N LEU A 158 -18.53 2.53 2.38
CA LEU A 158 -17.43 3.41 1.99
C LEU A 158 -17.03 3.23 0.51
N MET A 159 -17.21 2.05 -0.06
CA MET A 159 -17.04 1.83 -1.49
C MET A 159 -18.02 2.69 -2.32
N GLU A 160 -19.27 2.87 -1.86
CA GLU A 160 -20.25 3.75 -2.50
C GLU A 160 -19.81 5.21 -2.52
N GLN A 161 -19.01 5.66 -1.55
CA GLN A 161 -18.45 7.02 -1.52
C GLN A 161 -17.33 7.23 -2.55
N LEU A 162 -16.68 6.14 -2.97
CA LEU A 162 -15.54 6.15 -3.89
C LEU A 162 -15.93 5.75 -5.34
N ALA A 163 -17.21 5.49 -5.55
CA ALA A 163 -17.78 5.08 -6.86
C ALA A 163 -17.61 6.14 -7.95
#